data_486af4f4683851212244737369a131bf
#
_entry.id   486af4f4683851212244737369a131bf
#
_cell.length_a   1.000
_cell.length_b   1.000
_cell.length_c   1.000
_cell.angle_alpha   90.00
_cell.angle_beta   90.00
_cell.angle_gamma   90.00
#
_symmetry.space_group_name_H-M   'P 1'
#
loop_
_entity.id
_entity.type
_entity.pdbx_description
1 polymer ?
#
loop_
_entity_poly.entity_id
_entity_poly.type
_entity_poly.pdbx_seq_one_letter_code
_entity_poly.pdbx_strand_id
1 'polypeptide(L)'
;MEFKKIQLNGFKSFADKTNFLIENGLTGIVGPNGCGKSNIVESLRWVMGETSAKSMRGSGMEDVIFSGTSNKASKNIAEVSVTVTNEKNEGPIQYRELDEVNVRRKIEKDKGSKFYINDKEVRARDAQMFFADLSTGAHSPSMISQGRIGAIVTAKPTDRRAILEEAAGISGLHVRRHEAELRLSAAENNLKRADELRRQQEKQLVNLQKQAEEAERYKSMSEDI
;
A
#
# COMPACT_ATOMS: atom_id res chain seq x y z
N MET A 1 4.68 -5.78 -17.56
CA MET A 1 5.66 -6.13 -16.50
C MET A 1 5.52 -7.60 -16.13
N GLU A 2 6.62 -8.32 -15.94
CA GLU A 2 6.66 -9.75 -15.64
C GLU A 2 7.46 -10.02 -14.37
N PHE A 3 7.05 -11.03 -13.58
CA PHE A 3 7.83 -11.43 -12.40
C PHE A 3 9.10 -12.13 -12.82
N LYS A 4 10.25 -11.66 -12.35
CA LYS A 4 11.57 -12.22 -12.63
C LYS A 4 12.14 -13.03 -11.48
N LYS A 5 11.94 -12.55 -10.27
CA LYS A 5 12.56 -13.14 -9.08
C LYS A 5 11.73 -12.92 -7.83
N ILE A 6 11.63 -13.97 -7.01
CA ILE A 6 11.10 -13.90 -5.65
C ILE A 6 12.22 -14.26 -4.70
N GLN A 7 12.42 -13.47 -3.66
CA GLN A 7 13.42 -13.72 -2.63
C GLN A 7 12.75 -13.73 -1.26
N LEU A 8 13.01 -14.76 -0.49
CA LEU A 8 12.51 -14.99 0.85
C LEU A 8 13.65 -15.05 1.85
N ASN A 9 13.47 -14.49 3.03
CA ASN A 9 14.43 -14.62 4.14
C ASN A 9 13.67 -14.52 5.46
N GLY A 10 13.82 -15.53 6.32
CA GLY A 10 13.12 -15.56 7.61
C GLY A 10 11.60 -15.66 7.52
N PHE A 11 11.04 -16.05 6.37
CA PHE A 11 9.60 -16.08 6.12
C PHE A 11 9.05 -17.51 6.26
N LYS A 12 8.17 -17.72 7.24
CA LYS A 12 7.52 -19.01 7.53
C LYS A 12 8.48 -20.19 7.56
N SER A 13 8.46 -21.10 6.59
CA SER A 13 9.36 -22.24 6.49
C SER A 13 10.75 -21.90 5.90
N PHE A 14 10.95 -20.69 5.39
CA PHE A 14 12.21 -20.26 4.78
C PHE A 14 13.07 -19.47 5.76
N ALA A 15 13.86 -20.19 6.57
CA ALA A 15 14.77 -19.60 7.55
C ALA A 15 15.87 -18.76 6.89
N ASP A 16 16.47 -19.31 5.84
CA ASP A 16 17.60 -18.71 5.14
C ASP A 16 17.15 -18.03 3.84
N LYS A 17 18.01 -17.16 3.33
CA LYS A 17 17.79 -16.45 2.07
C LYS A 17 17.63 -17.43 0.91
N THR A 18 16.43 -17.52 0.37
CA THR A 18 16.06 -18.41 -0.72
C THR A 18 15.58 -17.57 -1.91
N ASN A 19 16.10 -17.89 -3.09
CA ASN A 19 15.75 -17.21 -4.34
C ASN A 19 15.00 -18.18 -5.27
N PHE A 20 13.90 -17.69 -5.84
CA PHE A 20 13.17 -18.36 -6.90
C PHE A 20 13.26 -17.49 -8.15
N LEU A 21 13.89 -17.98 -9.19
CA LEU A 21 13.89 -17.35 -10.50
C LEU A 21 12.63 -17.78 -11.24
N ILE A 22 11.99 -16.85 -11.90
CA ILE A 22 10.81 -17.06 -12.73
C ILE A 22 11.25 -16.74 -14.14
N GLU A 23 11.26 -17.77 -15.00
CA GLU A 23 11.61 -17.63 -16.40
C GLU A 23 10.37 -17.38 -17.24
N ASN A 24 10.56 -16.90 -18.47
CA ASN A 24 9.47 -16.66 -19.41
C ASN A 24 8.73 -17.94 -19.72
N GLY A 25 7.41 -17.87 -19.80
CA GLY A 25 6.54 -19.01 -20.02
C GLY A 25 6.03 -19.64 -18.73
N LEU A 26 6.07 -20.97 -18.61
CA LEU A 26 5.56 -21.70 -17.47
C LEU A 26 6.68 -22.13 -16.51
N THR A 27 6.66 -21.58 -15.31
CA THR A 27 7.57 -21.99 -14.22
C THR A 27 6.83 -22.88 -13.22
N GLY A 28 7.28 -24.12 -13.03
CA GLY A 28 6.72 -25.08 -12.08
C GLY A 28 7.55 -25.21 -10.81
N ILE A 29 6.90 -25.14 -9.64
CA ILE A 29 7.52 -25.40 -8.33
C ILE A 29 6.94 -26.70 -7.77
N VAL A 30 7.75 -27.74 -7.73
CA VAL A 30 7.36 -29.07 -7.27
C VAL A 30 8.09 -29.46 -6.00
N GLY A 31 7.51 -30.36 -5.20
CA GLY A 31 8.09 -30.84 -3.96
C GLY A 31 7.08 -31.62 -3.11
N PRO A 32 7.53 -32.35 -2.09
CA PRO A 32 6.67 -33.15 -1.20
C PRO A 32 5.70 -32.26 -0.40
N ASN A 33 4.71 -32.88 0.25
CA ASN A 33 3.79 -32.16 1.12
C ASN A 33 4.55 -31.62 2.34
N GLY A 34 4.20 -30.41 2.79
CA GLY A 34 4.84 -29.75 3.94
C GLY A 34 6.15 -29.00 3.64
N CYS A 35 6.74 -29.08 2.44
CA CYS A 35 8.00 -28.40 2.11
C CYS A 35 7.90 -26.88 1.91
N GLY A 36 6.73 -26.28 2.08
CA GLY A 36 6.55 -24.82 2.00
C GLY A 36 6.07 -24.26 0.66
N LYS A 37 5.63 -25.09 -0.31
CA LYS A 37 5.11 -24.62 -1.61
C LYS A 37 4.04 -23.53 -1.47
N SER A 38 3.07 -23.75 -0.58
CA SER A 38 2.00 -22.76 -0.34
C SER A 38 2.53 -21.48 0.30
N ASN A 39 3.63 -21.54 1.04
CA ASN A 39 4.24 -20.37 1.66
C ASN A 39 4.85 -19.42 0.62
N ILE A 40 5.23 -19.93 -0.57
CA ILE A 40 5.70 -19.09 -1.69
C ILE A 40 4.55 -18.23 -2.24
N VAL A 41 3.37 -18.82 -2.45
CA VAL A 41 2.17 -18.06 -2.87
C VAL A 41 1.77 -17.05 -1.80
N GLU A 42 1.85 -17.43 -0.54
CA GLU A 42 1.54 -16.51 0.57
C GLU A 42 2.56 -15.36 0.66
N SER A 43 3.84 -15.63 0.39
CA SER A 43 4.87 -14.58 0.37
C SER A 43 4.60 -13.53 -0.72
N LEU A 44 4.13 -13.96 -1.91
CA LEU A 44 3.70 -13.05 -2.96
C LEU A 44 2.53 -12.18 -2.49
N ARG A 45 1.48 -12.79 -1.94
CA ARG A 45 0.35 -12.03 -1.40
C ARG A 45 0.78 -11.05 -0.32
N TRP A 46 1.70 -11.48 0.53
CA TRP A 46 2.19 -10.66 1.62
C TRP A 46 2.94 -9.43 1.14
N VAL A 47 3.89 -9.57 0.18
CA VAL A 47 4.63 -8.43 -0.38
C VAL A 47 3.74 -7.49 -1.18
N MET A 48 2.66 -8.01 -1.80
CA MET A 48 1.66 -7.23 -2.52
C MET A 48 0.73 -6.42 -1.62
N GLY A 49 0.89 -6.53 -0.29
CA GLY A 49 0.15 -5.70 0.65
C GLY A 49 -1.00 -6.37 1.38
N GLU A 50 -1.02 -7.71 1.48
CA GLU A 50 -1.96 -8.41 2.35
C GLU A 50 -1.77 -8.00 3.81
N THR A 51 -2.85 -7.56 4.45
CA THR A 51 -2.87 -7.10 5.85
C THR A 51 -3.62 -8.02 6.79
N SER A 52 -4.33 -9.01 6.27
CA SER A 52 -5.08 -9.98 7.07
C SER A 52 -4.18 -11.11 7.53
N ALA A 53 -3.93 -11.21 8.84
CA ALA A 53 -3.23 -12.34 9.44
C ALA A 53 -3.92 -13.68 9.14
N LYS A 54 -5.27 -13.70 9.16
CA LYS A 54 -6.09 -14.87 8.86
C LYS A 54 -5.87 -15.36 7.43
N SER A 55 -5.73 -14.45 6.45
CA SER A 55 -5.45 -14.82 5.07
C SER A 55 -4.02 -15.37 4.88
N MET A 56 -3.14 -15.07 5.83
CA MET A 56 -1.78 -15.62 5.94
C MET A 56 -1.72 -16.88 6.84
N ARG A 57 -2.86 -17.44 7.23
CA ARG A 57 -2.95 -18.61 8.13
C ARG A 57 -2.23 -18.39 9.46
N GLY A 58 -2.28 -17.17 9.99
CA GLY A 58 -1.73 -16.76 11.26
C GLY A 58 -2.78 -16.09 12.16
N SER A 59 -2.46 -15.96 13.44
CA SER A 59 -3.23 -15.19 14.42
C SER A 59 -2.80 -13.72 14.44
N GLY A 60 -1.52 -13.46 14.15
CA GLY A 60 -0.91 -12.13 13.99
C GLY A 60 -0.09 -12.01 12.72
N MET A 61 0.23 -10.78 12.32
CA MET A 61 1.10 -10.56 11.15
C MET A 61 2.54 -11.01 11.40
N GLU A 62 2.96 -11.12 12.64
CA GLU A 62 4.28 -11.60 13.03
C GLU A 62 4.45 -13.12 12.86
N ASP A 63 3.34 -13.87 12.75
CA ASP A 63 3.37 -15.31 12.50
C ASP A 63 3.96 -15.68 11.13
N VAL A 64 4.21 -14.68 10.27
CA VAL A 64 4.97 -14.89 9.04
C VAL A 64 6.47 -15.01 9.30
N ILE A 65 6.97 -14.61 10.49
CA ILE A 65 8.37 -14.73 10.86
C ILE A 65 8.67 -16.20 11.19
N PHE A 66 9.84 -16.69 10.74
CA PHE A 66 10.27 -18.05 11.00
C PHE A 66 10.41 -18.29 12.51
N SER A 67 9.61 -19.19 13.06
CA SER A 67 9.51 -19.47 14.50
C SER A 67 10.61 -20.40 15.06
N GLY A 68 11.47 -20.92 14.16
CA GLY A 68 12.50 -21.87 14.54
C GLY A 68 12.10 -23.33 14.31
N THR A 69 13.07 -24.21 14.36
CA THR A 69 12.94 -25.66 14.35
C THR A 69 13.93 -26.26 15.33
N SER A 70 13.91 -27.58 15.52
CA SER A 70 14.92 -28.28 16.34
C SER A 70 16.38 -27.98 15.95
N ASN A 71 16.61 -27.67 14.66
CA ASN A 71 17.94 -27.46 14.09
C ASN A 71 18.27 -26.00 13.74
N LYS A 72 17.30 -25.07 13.79
CA LYS A 72 17.50 -23.68 13.44
C LYS A 72 16.78 -22.76 14.43
N ALA A 73 17.49 -21.76 14.94
CA ALA A 73 16.93 -20.76 15.83
C ALA A 73 15.85 -19.93 15.13
N SER A 74 14.89 -19.44 15.90
CA SER A 74 13.89 -18.49 15.43
C SER A 74 14.54 -17.20 14.90
N LYS A 75 13.87 -16.53 13.99
CA LYS A 75 14.28 -15.21 13.48
C LYS A 75 13.45 -14.10 14.12
N ASN A 76 13.97 -12.89 14.12
CA ASN A 76 13.24 -11.70 14.56
C ASN A 76 12.75 -10.86 13.36
N ILE A 77 13.14 -11.26 12.16
CA ILE A 77 12.87 -10.52 10.94
C ILE A 77 12.43 -11.50 9.85
N ALA A 78 11.37 -11.13 9.12
CA ALA A 78 11.06 -11.75 7.84
C ALA A 78 11.08 -10.70 6.73
N GLU A 79 11.62 -11.09 5.60
CA GLU A 79 11.72 -10.24 4.42
C GLU A 79 11.34 -11.02 3.16
N VAL A 80 10.49 -10.39 2.35
CA VAL A 80 10.12 -10.88 1.01
C VAL A 80 10.37 -9.77 0.02
N SER A 81 11.05 -10.09 -1.06
CA SER A 81 11.33 -9.19 -2.16
C SER A 81 10.90 -9.82 -3.48
N VAL A 82 10.29 -9.03 -4.33
CA VAL A 82 9.84 -9.39 -5.67
C VAL A 82 10.45 -8.43 -6.67
N THR A 83 11.15 -8.97 -7.66
CA THR A 83 11.66 -8.19 -8.79
C THR A 83 10.76 -8.41 -10.00
N VAL A 84 10.34 -7.32 -10.61
CA VAL A 84 9.47 -7.28 -11.79
C VAL A 84 10.23 -6.60 -12.92
N THR A 85 10.22 -7.18 -14.13
CA THR A 85 10.78 -6.56 -15.33
C THR A 85 9.77 -5.63 -15.99
N ASN A 86 10.26 -4.57 -16.63
CA ASN A 86 9.43 -3.57 -17.31
C ASN A 86 9.88 -3.33 -18.78
N GLU A 87 10.28 -4.38 -19.46
CA GLU A 87 10.82 -4.31 -20.84
C GLU A 87 9.89 -3.59 -21.83
N LYS A 88 8.58 -3.58 -21.57
CA LYS A 88 7.58 -2.93 -22.46
C LYS A 88 7.18 -1.53 -22.01
N ASN A 89 7.81 -0.98 -20.98
CA ASN A 89 7.46 0.34 -20.43
C ASN A 89 5.96 0.49 -20.07
N GLU A 90 5.30 -0.60 -19.67
CA GLU A 90 3.86 -0.68 -19.34
C GLU A 90 3.56 -0.37 -17.87
N GLY A 91 4.58 -0.10 -17.06
CA GLY A 91 4.43 0.13 -15.62
C GLY A 91 3.84 1.48 -15.25
N PRO A 92 3.59 1.69 -13.95
CA PRO A 92 3.17 2.98 -13.41
C PRO A 92 4.11 4.10 -13.85
N ILE A 93 3.57 5.29 -14.10
CA ILE A 93 4.31 6.45 -14.67
C ILE A 93 5.63 6.70 -13.95
N GLN A 94 5.67 6.54 -12.63
CA GLN A 94 6.84 6.79 -11.78
C GLN A 94 8.00 5.79 -12.01
N TYR A 95 7.71 4.60 -12.55
CA TYR A 95 8.66 3.51 -12.74
C TYR A 95 8.77 3.06 -14.20
N ARG A 96 8.17 3.83 -15.12
CA ARG A 96 8.06 3.45 -16.53
C ARG A 96 9.43 3.40 -17.24
N GLU A 97 10.35 4.26 -16.83
CA GLU A 97 11.70 4.35 -17.41
C GLU A 97 12.69 3.34 -16.83
N LEU A 98 12.27 2.55 -15.84
CA LEU A 98 13.13 1.57 -15.20
C LEU A 98 12.91 0.19 -15.82
N ASP A 99 13.98 -0.49 -16.16
CA ASP A 99 13.95 -1.86 -16.71
C ASP A 99 13.48 -2.88 -15.69
N GLU A 100 13.81 -2.67 -14.42
CA GLU A 100 13.43 -3.53 -13.30
C GLU A 100 12.95 -2.70 -12.11
N VAL A 101 11.92 -3.21 -11.43
CA VAL A 101 11.43 -2.65 -10.17
C VAL A 101 11.46 -3.74 -9.12
N ASN A 102 12.11 -3.45 -7.99
CA ASN A 102 12.15 -4.33 -6.83
C ASN A 102 11.20 -3.82 -5.76
N VAL A 103 10.21 -4.63 -5.39
CA VAL A 103 9.31 -4.34 -4.27
C VAL A 103 9.63 -5.29 -3.13
N ARG A 104 9.88 -4.73 -1.96
CA ARG A 104 10.30 -5.46 -0.78
C ARG A 104 9.43 -5.10 0.42
N ARG A 105 9.00 -6.12 1.15
CA ARG A 105 8.37 -5.94 2.45
C ARG A 105 9.21 -6.61 3.52
N LYS A 106 9.44 -5.91 4.61
CA LYS A 106 10.17 -6.38 5.78
C LYS A 106 9.28 -6.23 7.01
N ILE A 107 9.20 -7.26 7.84
CA ILE A 107 8.59 -7.19 9.18
C ILE A 107 9.66 -7.51 10.22
N GLU A 108 9.67 -6.75 11.29
CA GLU A 108 10.52 -6.98 12.45
C GLU A 108 9.62 -7.14 13.67
N LYS A 109 9.93 -8.12 14.49
CA LYS A 109 9.16 -8.42 15.70
C LYS A 109 9.06 -7.18 16.58
N ASP A 110 7.87 -6.91 17.07
CA ASP A 110 7.52 -5.75 17.92
C ASP A 110 7.68 -4.35 17.26
N LYS A 111 8.12 -4.26 15.98
CA LYS A 111 8.30 -2.99 15.26
C LYS A 111 7.40 -2.82 14.04
N GLY A 112 6.68 -3.90 13.69
CA GLY A 112 5.75 -3.87 12.59
C GLY A 112 6.40 -4.03 11.20
N SER A 113 5.66 -3.64 10.16
CA SER A 113 5.97 -3.94 8.76
C SER A 113 6.26 -2.68 7.96
N LYS A 114 7.33 -2.70 7.15
CA LYS A 114 7.76 -1.63 6.25
C LYS A 114 7.83 -2.12 4.82
N PHE A 115 7.54 -1.22 3.89
CA PHE A 115 7.60 -1.47 2.45
C PHE A 115 8.69 -0.63 1.80
N TYR A 116 9.30 -1.18 0.76
CA TYR A 116 10.34 -0.52 -0.02
C TYR A 116 10.11 -0.76 -1.51
N ILE A 117 10.35 0.25 -2.33
CA ILE A 117 10.41 0.14 -3.79
C ILE A 117 11.78 0.67 -4.20
N ASN A 118 12.60 -0.17 -4.87
CA ASN A 118 13.98 0.13 -5.23
C ASN A 118 14.78 0.70 -4.05
N ASP A 119 14.70 -0.02 -2.90
CA ASP A 119 15.34 0.31 -1.62
C ASP A 119 14.87 1.62 -0.93
N LYS A 120 13.95 2.37 -1.55
CA LYS A 120 13.34 3.55 -0.93
C LYS A 120 12.12 3.13 -0.10
N GLU A 121 12.07 3.54 1.17
CA GLU A 121 10.92 3.29 2.04
C GLU A 121 9.68 4.02 1.50
N VAL A 122 8.57 3.27 1.36
CA VAL A 122 7.29 3.76 0.87
C VAL A 122 6.16 3.35 1.82
N ARG A 123 5.01 3.98 1.69
CA ARG A 123 3.82 3.57 2.45
C ARG A 123 3.26 2.26 1.90
N ALA A 124 2.63 1.47 2.76
CA ALA A 124 1.95 0.23 2.37
C ALA A 124 0.99 0.45 1.19
N ARG A 125 0.30 1.58 1.17
CA ARG A 125 -0.63 1.96 0.11
C ARG A 125 0.07 2.15 -1.25
N ASP A 126 1.26 2.73 -1.27
CA ASP A 126 2.00 2.97 -2.51
C ASP A 126 2.44 1.64 -3.14
N ALA A 127 2.85 0.67 -2.32
CA ALA A 127 3.14 -0.69 -2.76
C ALA A 127 1.89 -1.41 -3.27
N GLN A 128 0.76 -1.29 -2.57
CA GLN A 128 -0.52 -1.85 -3.01
C GLN A 128 -0.97 -1.25 -4.35
N MET A 129 -0.85 0.08 -4.51
CA MET A 129 -1.17 0.75 -5.77
C MET A 129 -0.28 0.29 -6.92
N PHE A 130 1.03 0.10 -6.67
CA PHE A 130 1.95 -0.43 -7.67
C PHE A 130 1.46 -1.77 -8.22
N PHE A 131 1.09 -2.72 -7.34
CA PHE A 131 0.58 -4.02 -7.79
C PHE A 131 -0.83 -3.95 -8.38
N ALA A 132 -1.69 -3.04 -7.91
CA ALA A 132 -3.02 -2.83 -8.48
C ALA A 132 -2.93 -2.30 -9.92
N ASP A 133 -1.99 -1.41 -10.20
CA ASP A 133 -1.72 -0.90 -11.56
C ASP A 133 -1.25 -2.02 -12.51
N LEU A 134 -0.57 -3.03 -11.97
CA LEU A 134 -0.16 -4.23 -12.71
C LEU A 134 -1.27 -5.27 -12.86
N SER A 135 -2.47 -5.01 -12.33
CA SER A 135 -3.56 -5.99 -12.24
C SER A 135 -3.17 -7.28 -11.50
N THR A 136 -2.19 -7.19 -10.60
CA THR A 136 -1.61 -8.33 -9.85
C THR A 136 -1.62 -8.12 -8.34
N GLY A 137 -2.61 -7.41 -7.81
CA GLY A 137 -2.75 -7.17 -6.36
C GLY A 137 -2.93 -8.44 -5.53
N ALA A 138 -2.77 -8.34 -4.21
CA ALA A 138 -2.87 -9.47 -3.26
C ALA A 138 -4.19 -10.25 -3.35
N HIS A 139 -5.24 -9.60 -3.80
CA HIS A 139 -6.58 -10.18 -3.99
C HIS A 139 -6.91 -10.47 -5.45
N SER A 140 -6.00 -10.22 -6.38
CA SER A 140 -6.20 -10.41 -7.81
C SER A 140 -6.70 -11.82 -8.16
N PRO A 141 -7.63 -11.95 -9.12
CA PRO A 141 -8.01 -13.22 -9.68
C PRO A 141 -6.85 -13.93 -10.39
N SER A 142 -5.78 -13.23 -10.75
CA SER A 142 -4.53 -13.82 -11.26
C SER A 142 -3.82 -14.70 -10.23
N MET A 143 -4.09 -14.50 -8.93
CA MET A 143 -3.54 -15.30 -7.84
C MET A 143 -4.56 -16.34 -7.37
N ILE A 144 -4.45 -17.57 -7.87
CA ILE A 144 -5.32 -18.67 -7.51
C ILE A 144 -4.67 -19.48 -6.39
N SER A 145 -5.17 -19.33 -5.17
CA SER A 145 -4.79 -20.17 -4.03
C SER A 145 -5.77 -21.31 -3.84
N GLN A 146 -5.35 -22.35 -3.10
CA GLN A 146 -6.19 -23.49 -2.77
C GLN A 146 -7.53 -23.06 -2.14
N GLY A 147 -8.64 -23.56 -2.66
CA GLY A 147 -10.01 -23.23 -2.20
C GLY A 147 -10.59 -21.92 -2.76
N ARG A 148 -9.80 -21.05 -3.40
CA ARG A 148 -10.28 -19.77 -3.92
C ARG A 148 -11.27 -19.94 -5.09
N ILE A 149 -11.10 -20.95 -5.92
CA ILE A 149 -12.03 -21.23 -7.03
C ILE A 149 -13.44 -21.46 -6.48
N GLY A 150 -13.59 -22.31 -5.45
CA GLY A 150 -14.88 -22.54 -4.81
C GLY A 150 -15.48 -21.25 -4.22
N ALA A 151 -14.67 -20.43 -3.59
CA ALA A 151 -15.11 -19.13 -3.07
C ALA A 151 -15.59 -18.18 -4.17
N ILE A 152 -14.94 -18.16 -5.33
CA ILE A 152 -15.35 -17.35 -6.51
C ILE A 152 -16.70 -17.83 -7.05
N VAL A 153 -16.90 -19.14 -7.16
CA VAL A 153 -18.16 -19.73 -7.66
C VAL A 153 -19.33 -19.39 -6.75
N THR A 154 -19.13 -19.43 -5.43
CA THR A 154 -20.16 -19.15 -4.41
C THR A 154 -20.22 -17.67 -4.01
N ALA A 155 -19.38 -16.81 -4.57
CA ALA A 155 -19.30 -15.39 -4.25
C ALA A 155 -20.62 -14.64 -4.52
N LYS A 156 -20.89 -13.62 -3.71
CA LYS A 156 -22.02 -12.70 -3.91
C LYS A 156 -21.85 -11.90 -5.21
N PRO A 157 -22.94 -11.40 -5.82
CA PRO A 157 -22.85 -10.60 -7.07
C PRO A 157 -21.89 -9.42 -6.99
N THR A 158 -21.83 -8.73 -5.84
CA THR A 158 -20.90 -7.61 -5.59
C THR A 158 -19.44 -8.05 -5.67
N ASP A 159 -19.11 -9.20 -5.09
CA ASP A 159 -17.74 -9.73 -5.07
C ASP A 159 -17.33 -10.26 -6.45
N ARG A 160 -18.27 -10.86 -7.20
CA ARG A 160 -18.04 -11.26 -8.59
C ARG A 160 -17.77 -10.06 -9.49
N ARG A 161 -18.48 -8.94 -9.28
CA ARG A 161 -18.23 -7.70 -9.99
C ARG A 161 -16.80 -7.19 -9.75
N ALA A 162 -16.34 -7.18 -8.50
CA ALA A 162 -14.97 -6.77 -8.17
C ALA A 162 -13.92 -7.63 -8.88
N ILE A 163 -14.16 -8.96 -8.98
CA ILE A 163 -13.28 -9.87 -9.70
C ILE A 163 -13.24 -9.55 -11.21
N LEU A 164 -14.39 -9.21 -11.81
CA LEU A 164 -14.49 -8.84 -13.22
C LEU A 164 -13.79 -7.49 -13.48
N GLU A 165 -13.96 -6.51 -12.60
CA GLU A 165 -13.29 -5.20 -12.66
C GLU A 165 -11.76 -5.36 -12.58
N GLU A 166 -11.28 -6.27 -11.75
CA GLU A 166 -9.86 -6.57 -11.65
C GLU A 166 -9.32 -7.32 -12.87
N ALA A 167 -10.06 -8.30 -13.37
CA ALA A 167 -9.71 -9.01 -14.61
C ALA A 167 -9.69 -8.07 -15.83
N ALA A 168 -10.52 -7.03 -15.82
CA ALA A 168 -10.52 -5.98 -16.84
C ALA A 168 -9.39 -4.94 -16.66
N GLY A 169 -8.59 -5.02 -15.58
CA GLY A 169 -7.51 -4.09 -15.29
C GLY A 169 -7.95 -2.69 -14.87
N ILE A 170 -9.23 -2.51 -14.47
CA ILE A 170 -9.78 -1.21 -14.09
C ILE A 170 -9.81 -0.96 -12.57
N SER A 171 -9.45 -1.93 -11.76
CA SER A 171 -9.42 -1.82 -10.30
C SER A 171 -8.46 -0.72 -9.81
N GLY A 172 -7.29 -0.56 -10.44
CA GLY A 172 -6.35 0.51 -10.15
C GLY A 172 -6.93 1.92 -10.41
N LEU A 173 -7.75 2.06 -11.46
CA LEU A 173 -8.45 3.31 -11.78
C LEU A 173 -9.47 3.68 -10.70
N HIS A 174 -10.24 2.72 -10.19
CA HIS A 174 -11.20 2.95 -9.12
C HIS A 174 -10.52 3.40 -7.82
N VAL A 175 -9.41 2.78 -7.45
CA VAL A 175 -8.63 3.18 -6.27
C VAL A 175 -8.10 4.61 -6.40
N ARG A 176 -7.52 4.96 -7.55
CA ARG A 176 -7.01 6.32 -7.82
C ARG A 176 -8.11 7.36 -7.83
N ARG A 177 -9.24 7.05 -8.46
CA ARG A 177 -10.41 7.93 -8.48
C ARG A 177 -10.91 8.21 -7.07
N HIS A 178 -11.10 7.18 -6.26
CA HIS A 178 -11.54 7.34 -4.88
C HIS A 178 -10.55 8.17 -4.04
N GLU A 179 -9.25 7.99 -4.24
CA GLU A 179 -8.24 8.81 -3.59
C GLU A 179 -8.29 10.27 -4.01
N ALA A 180 -8.48 10.53 -5.30
CA ALA A 180 -8.65 11.89 -5.81
C ALA A 180 -9.90 12.56 -5.24
N GLU A 181 -11.02 11.83 -5.15
CA GLU A 181 -12.27 12.31 -4.53
C GLU A 181 -12.07 12.66 -3.04
N LEU A 182 -11.36 11.83 -2.28
CA LEU A 182 -11.04 12.11 -0.87
C LEU A 182 -10.15 13.35 -0.72
N ARG A 183 -9.12 13.49 -1.56
CA ARG A 183 -8.24 14.67 -1.55
C ARG A 183 -8.98 15.94 -1.95
N LEU A 184 -9.87 15.87 -2.93
CA LEU A 184 -10.70 16.99 -3.36
C LEU A 184 -11.62 17.45 -2.23
N SER A 185 -12.33 16.52 -1.59
CA SER A 185 -13.20 16.82 -0.44
C SER A 185 -12.42 17.44 0.73
N ALA A 186 -11.23 16.95 1.03
CA ALA A 186 -10.37 17.53 2.05
C ALA A 186 -9.92 18.96 1.69
N ALA A 187 -9.58 19.21 0.42
CA ALA A 187 -9.21 20.53 -0.07
C ALA A 187 -10.39 21.51 -0.02
N GLU A 188 -11.60 21.08 -0.39
CA GLU A 188 -12.81 21.89 -0.28
C GLU A 188 -13.12 22.30 1.17
N ASN A 189 -12.98 21.36 2.12
CA ASN A 189 -13.17 21.65 3.54
C ASN A 189 -12.11 22.62 4.08
N ASN A 190 -10.86 22.49 3.65
CA ASN A 190 -9.79 23.41 4.02
C ASN A 190 -10.04 24.81 3.45
N LEU A 191 -10.54 24.90 2.21
CA LEU A 191 -10.90 26.18 1.58
C LEU A 191 -12.02 26.88 2.34
N LYS A 192 -13.09 26.15 2.68
CA LYS A 192 -14.21 26.71 3.49
C LYS A 192 -13.70 27.28 4.82
N ARG A 193 -12.84 26.53 5.50
CA ARG A 193 -12.26 26.97 6.77
C ARG A 193 -11.37 28.22 6.60
N ALA A 194 -10.59 28.28 5.53
CA ALA A 194 -9.78 29.45 5.21
C ALA A 194 -10.64 30.69 4.92
N ASP A 195 -11.74 30.53 4.19
CA ASP A 195 -12.70 31.62 3.93
C ASP A 195 -13.40 32.11 5.21
N GLU A 196 -13.76 31.22 6.12
CA GLU A 196 -14.31 31.58 7.42
C GLU A 196 -13.33 32.39 8.25
N LEU A 197 -12.07 31.95 8.33
CA LEU A 197 -11.01 32.68 9.02
C LEU A 197 -10.76 34.05 8.40
N ARG A 198 -10.73 34.15 7.08
CA ARG A 198 -10.60 35.44 6.37
C ARG A 198 -11.72 36.39 6.75
N ARG A 199 -12.97 35.93 6.71
CA ARG A 199 -14.15 36.76 7.09
C ARG A 199 -14.09 37.21 8.57
N GLN A 200 -13.61 36.36 9.46
CA GLN A 200 -13.41 36.74 10.87
C GLN A 200 -12.33 37.82 11.01
N GLN A 201 -11.22 37.68 10.31
CA GLN A 201 -10.14 38.67 10.32
C GLN A 201 -10.58 40.02 9.72
N GLU A 202 -11.34 39.99 8.61
CA GLU A 202 -11.92 41.21 8.00
C GLU A 202 -12.84 41.95 8.98
N LYS A 203 -13.70 41.22 9.72
CA LYS A 203 -14.54 41.83 10.75
C LYS A 203 -13.72 42.44 11.91
N GLN A 204 -12.68 41.73 12.35
CA GLN A 204 -11.79 42.24 13.39
C GLN A 204 -11.06 43.51 12.92
N LEU A 205 -10.57 43.52 11.67
CA LEU A 205 -9.90 44.67 11.09
C LEU A 205 -10.82 45.92 11.06
N VAL A 206 -12.06 45.75 10.61
CA VAL A 206 -13.06 46.86 10.60
C VAL A 206 -13.34 47.39 12.01
N ASN A 207 -13.42 46.52 13.00
CA ASN A 207 -13.63 46.92 14.40
C ASN A 207 -12.40 47.68 14.95
N LEU A 208 -11.21 47.22 14.67
CA LEU A 208 -9.98 47.89 15.08
C LEU A 208 -9.80 49.24 14.39
N GLN A 209 -10.13 49.36 13.14
CA GLN A 209 -10.15 50.65 12.42
C GLN A 209 -11.09 51.67 13.09
N LYS A 210 -12.33 51.25 13.43
CA LYS A 210 -13.26 52.14 14.16
C LYS A 210 -12.68 52.56 15.53
N GLN A 211 -12.12 51.65 16.27
CA GLN A 211 -11.50 51.95 17.56
C GLN A 211 -10.33 52.92 17.41
N ALA A 212 -9.52 52.78 16.36
CA ALA A 212 -8.41 53.70 16.07
C ALA A 212 -8.93 55.09 15.74
N GLU A 213 -9.97 55.23 14.90
CA GLU A 213 -10.60 56.52 14.59
C GLU A 213 -11.23 57.19 15.83
N GLU A 214 -11.86 56.41 16.71
CA GLU A 214 -12.41 56.94 17.97
C GLU A 214 -11.27 57.38 18.93
N ALA A 215 -10.18 56.66 19.02
CA ALA A 215 -9.04 57.02 19.80
C ALA A 215 -8.35 58.30 19.30
N GLU A 216 -8.22 58.48 17.99
CA GLU A 216 -7.68 59.69 17.37
C GLU A 216 -8.59 60.91 17.65
N ARG A 217 -9.91 60.74 17.52
CA ARG A 217 -10.88 61.79 17.90
C ARG A 217 -10.74 62.16 19.36
N TYR A 218 -10.66 61.20 20.27
CA TYR A 218 -10.49 61.48 21.70
C TYR A 218 -9.19 62.23 21.98
N LYS A 219 -8.10 61.87 21.33
CA LYS A 219 -6.80 62.54 21.47
C LYS A 219 -6.86 63.99 21.02
N SER A 220 -7.49 64.28 19.83
CA SER A 220 -7.63 65.64 19.34
C SER A 220 -8.49 66.47 20.27
N MET A 221 -9.61 65.97 20.78
CA MET A 221 -10.47 66.66 21.74
C MET A 221 -9.78 66.93 23.09
N SER A 222 -8.87 66.06 23.52
CA SER A 222 -8.11 66.22 24.75
C SER A 222 -6.92 67.21 24.62
N GLU A 223 -6.47 67.49 23.37
CA GLU A 223 -5.44 68.47 23.08
C GLU A 223 -6.02 69.88 22.93
N ASP A 224 -7.34 70.01 22.67
CA ASP A 224 -8.07 71.30 22.53
C ASP A 224 -8.61 71.80 23.87
N ILE A 225 -8.49 71.09 24.99
CA ILE A 225 -8.86 71.46 26.35
C ILE A 225 -7.62 71.87 27.15
#